data_edc4e6817805bd6cceee57916e5b56ff
#
_entry.id   edc4e6817805bd6cceee57916e5b56ff
#
_cell.length_a   1.000
_cell.length_b   1.000
_cell.length_c   1.000
_cell.angle_alpha   90.00
_cell.angle_beta   90.00
_cell.angle_gamma   90.00
#
_symmetry.space_group_name_H-M   'P 1'
#
loop_
_entity.id
_entity.type
_entity.pdbx_description
1 polymer ?
#
loop_
_entity_poly.entity_id
_entity_poly.type
_entity_poly.pdbx_seq_one_letter_code
_entity_poly.pdbx_strand_id
1 'polypeptide(L)'
;QAMNNETIELHNGQNKVDFTYRQDAAYGIIQAANSEVANTSFNITAGNATSLRDLAETIIEITGSNSEIKDIGMQKLYPMRGTLDISRAKDLLGYEPQYSLRQGLESYYDWLQNQI
;
A
#
# COMPACT_ATOMS: atom_id res chain seq x y z
N GLN A 1 -14.66 -7.97 1.49
CA GLN A 1 -14.88 -9.07 0.54
C GLN A 1 -14.15 -10.34 1.01
N ALA A 2 -12.79 -10.34 1.09
CA ALA A 2 -12.04 -11.54 1.47
C ALA A 2 -12.52 -12.17 2.79
N MET A 3 -12.73 -11.40 3.84
CA MET A 3 -13.21 -11.90 5.13
C MET A 3 -14.59 -12.59 5.06
N ASN A 4 -15.37 -12.30 4.03
CA ASN A 4 -16.69 -12.88 3.80
C ASN A 4 -16.69 -13.95 2.70
N ASN A 5 -15.53 -14.31 2.16
CA ASN A 5 -15.39 -15.22 1.00
C ASN A 5 -16.17 -14.75 -0.26
N GLU A 6 -16.33 -13.44 -0.42
CA GLU A 6 -16.95 -12.84 -1.59
C GLU A 6 -15.94 -12.73 -2.74
N THR A 7 -16.41 -12.77 -3.99
CA THR A 7 -15.56 -12.54 -5.16
C THR A 7 -14.91 -11.16 -5.13
N ILE A 8 -13.61 -11.10 -5.37
CA ILE A 8 -12.85 -9.85 -5.46
C ILE A 8 -12.75 -9.46 -6.93
N GLU A 9 -13.44 -8.39 -7.31
CA GLU A 9 -13.36 -7.86 -8.68
C GLU A 9 -12.23 -6.84 -8.80
N LEU A 10 -11.33 -7.06 -9.75
CA LEU A 10 -10.24 -6.16 -10.08
C LEU A 10 -10.49 -5.45 -11.40
N HIS A 11 -10.24 -4.14 -11.42
CA HIS A 11 -10.22 -3.34 -12.63
C HIS A 11 -8.76 -3.17 -13.09
N ASN A 12 -8.29 -4.06 -13.95
CA ASN A 12 -6.91 -4.19 -14.37
C ASN A 12 -5.97 -4.61 -13.21
N GLY A 13 -5.93 -5.90 -12.93
CA GLY A 13 -5.10 -6.49 -11.87
C GLY A 13 -3.59 -6.27 -12.06
N GLN A 14 -3.13 -5.92 -13.26
CA GLN A 14 -1.73 -5.60 -13.56
C GLN A 14 -1.34 -4.16 -13.18
N ASN A 15 -2.32 -3.29 -12.89
CA ASN A 15 -2.04 -1.94 -12.44
C ASN A 15 -1.31 -1.98 -11.10
N LYS A 16 -0.27 -1.17 -10.98
CA LYS A 16 0.59 -1.12 -9.79
C LYS A 16 0.32 0.14 -8.98
N VAL A 17 0.37 0.00 -7.67
CA VAL A 17 0.25 1.09 -6.71
C VAL A 17 1.34 0.93 -5.65
N ASP A 18 1.95 2.04 -5.27
CA ASP A 18 2.91 2.09 -4.16
C ASP A 18 2.13 2.23 -2.85
N PHE A 19 1.69 1.09 -2.31
CA PHE A 19 0.91 1.03 -1.08
C PHE A 19 1.78 1.38 0.12
N THR A 20 1.29 2.31 0.93
CA THR A 20 2.01 2.80 2.09
C THR A 20 1.23 2.51 3.36
N TYR A 21 1.87 1.85 4.32
CA TYR A 21 1.25 1.62 5.61
C TYR A 21 1.13 2.93 6.39
N ARG A 22 0.00 3.11 7.08
CA ARG A 22 -0.34 4.37 7.77
C ARG A 22 0.73 4.84 8.76
N GLN A 23 1.43 3.91 9.42
CA GLN A 23 2.47 4.26 10.38
C GLN A 23 3.72 4.79 9.68
N ASP A 24 4.09 4.24 8.53
CA ASP A 24 5.19 4.77 7.72
C ASP A 24 4.86 6.17 7.19
N ALA A 25 3.63 6.39 6.74
CA ALA A 25 3.18 7.70 6.29
C ALA A 25 3.24 8.73 7.44
N ALA A 26 2.71 8.37 8.62
CA ALA A 26 2.75 9.23 9.81
C ALA A 26 4.20 9.53 10.24
N TYR A 27 5.07 8.52 10.22
CA TYR A 27 6.47 8.67 10.56
C TYR A 27 7.21 9.63 9.60
N GLY A 28 7.00 9.48 8.29
CA GLY A 28 7.55 10.39 7.30
C GLY A 28 7.10 11.84 7.47
N ILE A 29 5.82 12.06 7.81
CA ILE A 29 5.26 13.38 8.11
C ILE A 29 5.93 13.99 9.35
N ILE A 30 6.10 13.20 10.41
CA ILE A 30 6.76 13.65 11.64
C ILE A 30 8.23 14.03 11.37
N GLN A 31 8.94 13.22 10.60
CA GLN A 31 10.32 13.53 10.22
C GLN A 31 10.41 14.82 9.42
N ALA A 32 9.49 15.04 8.47
CA ALA A 32 9.44 16.29 7.71
C ALA A 32 9.14 17.49 8.62
N ALA A 33 8.20 17.37 9.55
CA ALA A 33 7.85 18.42 10.50
C ALA A 33 9.00 18.80 11.46
N ASN A 34 9.82 17.84 11.85
CA ASN A 34 10.97 18.04 12.72
C ASN A 34 12.25 18.42 11.97
N SER A 35 12.21 18.45 10.66
CA SER A 35 13.35 18.79 9.80
C SER A 35 13.51 20.31 9.66
N GLU A 36 14.73 20.76 9.46
CA GLU A 36 15.03 22.16 9.08
C GLU A 36 14.89 22.40 7.56
N VAL A 37 14.60 21.35 6.78
CA VAL A 37 14.40 21.46 5.34
C VAL A 37 13.12 22.21 5.04
N ALA A 38 13.20 23.31 4.31
CA ALA A 38 12.08 24.16 3.96
C ALA A 38 11.86 24.23 2.46
N ASN A 39 10.64 24.56 2.05
CA ASN A 39 10.26 24.77 0.65
C ASN A 39 10.57 23.58 -0.27
N THR A 40 10.42 22.36 0.26
CA THR A 40 10.73 21.13 -0.45
C THR A 40 9.56 20.13 -0.27
N SER A 41 9.18 19.46 -1.35
CA SER A 41 8.20 18.38 -1.31
C SER A 41 8.88 17.02 -1.31
N PHE A 42 8.26 16.07 -0.64
CA PHE A 42 8.76 14.70 -0.49
C PHE A 42 7.68 13.69 -0.90
N ASN A 43 8.09 12.62 -1.57
CA ASN A 43 7.29 11.42 -1.67
C ASN A 43 7.49 10.59 -0.40
N ILE A 44 6.40 10.31 0.31
CA ILE A 44 6.39 9.45 1.50
C ILE A 44 5.56 8.22 1.18
N THR A 45 6.22 7.19 0.71
CA THR A 45 5.61 5.91 0.31
C THR A 45 6.48 4.74 0.74
N ALA A 46 6.06 3.52 0.43
CA ALA A 46 6.90 2.34 0.64
C ALA A 46 8.09 2.25 -0.33
N GLY A 47 8.02 2.97 -1.46
CA GLY A 47 9.06 2.92 -2.49
C GLY A 47 9.09 1.59 -3.25
N ASN A 48 7.99 0.85 -3.25
CA ASN A 48 7.86 -0.45 -3.90
C ASN A 48 6.41 -0.69 -4.34
N ALA A 49 6.13 -0.52 -5.63
CA ALA A 49 4.80 -0.71 -6.16
C ALA A 49 4.45 -2.20 -6.30
N THR A 50 3.22 -2.54 -5.94
CA THR A 50 2.65 -3.89 -6.04
C THR A 50 1.44 -3.87 -6.95
N SER A 51 1.23 -4.92 -7.74
CA SER A 51 0.04 -5.04 -8.59
C SER A 51 -1.23 -5.25 -7.74
N LEU A 52 -2.38 -4.85 -8.28
CA LEU A 52 -3.67 -5.09 -7.61
C LEU A 52 -3.94 -6.58 -7.46
N ARG A 53 -3.46 -7.41 -8.41
CA ARG A 53 -3.56 -8.86 -8.32
C ARG A 53 -2.75 -9.40 -7.14
N ASP A 54 -1.47 -9.04 -7.05
CA ASP A 54 -0.61 -9.49 -5.94
C ASP A 54 -1.14 -9.03 -4.58
N LEU A 55 -1.70 -7.81 -4.53
CA LEU A 55 -2.39 -7.32 -3.33
C LEU A 55 -3.57 -8.23 -2.94
N ALA A 56 -4.44 -8.56 -3.91
CA ALA A 56 -5.61 -9.41 -3.66
C ALA A 56 -5.20 -10.82 -3.22
N GLU A 57 -4.21 -11.40 -3.89
CA GLU A 57 -3.65 -12.72 -3.52
C GLU A 57 -3.07 -12.70 -2.11
N THR A 58 -2.30 -11.67 -1.76
CA THR A 58 -1.76 -11.51 -0.40
C THR A 58 -2.87 -11.39 0.66
N ILE A 59 -3.93 -10.66 0.36
CA ILE A 59 -5.09 -10.53 1.27
C ILE A 59 -5.79 -11.89 1.46
N ILE A 60 -5.99 -12.64 0.39
CA ILE A 60 -6.58 -13.99 0.45
C ILE A 60 -5.74 -14.92 1.34
N GLU A 61 -4.42 -14.91 1.16
CA GLU A 61 -3.50 -15.70 1.98
C GLU A 61 -3.59 -15.32 3.47
N ILE A 62 -3.53 -14.03 3.80
CA ILE A 62 -3.56 -13.53 5.18
C ILE A 62 -4.88 -13.88 5.86
N THR A 63 -5.99 -13.74 5.15
CA THR A 63 -7.34 -13.99 5.71
C THR A 63 -7.73 -15.46 5.70
N GLY A 64 -7.00 -16.32 5.00
CA GLY A 64 -7.38 -17.71 4.76
C GLY A 64 -8.66 -17.84 3.95
N SER A 65 -8.98 -16.85 3.13
CA SER A 65 -10.21 -16.76 2.36
C SER A 65 -10.23 -17.73 1.17
N ASN A 66 -11.43 -18.18 0.80
CA ASN A 66 -11.69 -18.90 -0.44
C ASN A 66 -12.20 -17.99 -1.57
N SER A 67 -12.03 -16.68 -1.44
CA SER A 67 -12.47 -15.71 -2.44
C SER A 67 -11.83 -15.97 -3.82
N GLU A 68 -12.63 -15.90 -4.86
CA GLU A 68 -12.15 -15.89 -6.23
C GLU A 68 -11.74 -14.48 -6.64
N ILE A 69 -10.68 -14.36 -7.44
CA ILE A 69 -10.28 -13.09 -8.05
C ILE A 69 -10.79 -13.07 -9.48
N LYS A 70 -11.59 -12.05 -9.80
CA LYS A 70 -12.10 -11.81 -11.15
C LYS A 70 -11.56 -10.48 -11.67
N ASP A 71 -10.69 -10.55 -12.68
CA ASP A 71 -10.20 -9.36 -13.36
C ASP A 71 -11.16 -8.99 -14.50
N ILE A 72 -11.81 -7.86 -14.39
CA ILE A 72 -12.79 -7.35 -15.36
C ILE A 72 -12.18 -6.37 -16.36
N GLY A 73 -10.85 -6.29 -16.40
CA GLY A 73 -10.09 -5.52 -17.38
C GLY A 73 -9.93 -4.03 -17.05
N MET A 74 -9.27 -3.34 -17.97
CA MET A 74 -8.91 -1.94 -17.80
C MET A 74 -10.10 -1.02 -18.07
N GLN A 75 -10.42 -0.15 -17.12
CA GLN A 75 -11.28 1.00 -17.37
C GLN A 75 -10.41 2.17 -17.85
N LYS A 76 -10.82 2.83 -18.94
CA LYS A 76 -10.06 3.90 -19.61
C LYS A 76 -9.70 5.11 -18.75
N LEU A 77 -10.32 5.25 -17.57
CA LEU A 77 -10.16 6.41 -16.69
C LEU A 77 -9.13 6.22 -15.56
N TYR A 78 -8.56 5.03 -15.40
CA TYR A 78 -7.58 4.78 -14.35
C TYR A 78 -6.16 4.92 -14.89
N PRO A 79 -5.37 5.87 -14.39
CA PRO A 79 -3.99 6.02 -14.81
C PRO A 79 -3.15 4.82 -14.35
N MET A 80 -2.24 4.39 -15.21
CA MET A 80 -1.20 3.45 -14.83
C MET A 80 -0.25 4.14 -13.85
N ARG A 81 0.00 3.49 -12.71
CA ARG A 81 0.90 3.99 -11.67
C ARG A 81 2.04 3.00 -11.47
N GLY A 82 3.04 3.41 -10.73
CA GLY A 82 4.22 2.60 -10.43
C GLY A 82 4.84 2.99 -9.11
N THR A 83 6.08 2.60 -8.91
CA THR A 83 6.89 2.96 -7.75
C THR A 83 7.21 4.45 -7.75
N LEU A 84 7.00 5.11 -6.62
CA LEU A 84 7.43 6.48 -6.39
C LEU A 84 8.89 6.51 -5.91
N ASP A 85 9.63 7.51 -6.38
CA ASP A 85 11.00 7.73 -5.91
C ASP A 85 10.97 8.43 -4.54
N ILE A 86 11.49 7.76 -3.52
CA ILE A 86 11.59 8.24 -2.14
C ILE A 86 13.00 8.66 -1.75
N SER A 87 13.95 8.71 -2.70
CA SER A 87 15.35 9.00 -2.41
C SER A 87 15.53 10.36 -1.73
N ARG A 88 14.80 11.40 -2.14
CA ARG A 88 14.85 12.71 -1.49
C ARG A 88 14.44 12.65 -0.01
N ALA A 89 13.40 11.92 0.32
CA ALA A 89 12.97 11.73 1.70
C ALA A 89 14.00 10.93 2.51
N LYS A 90 14.61 9.92 1.92
CA LYS A 90 15.71 9.18 2.54
C LYS A 90 16.91 10.07 2.82
N ASP A 91 17.36 10.80 1.82
CA ASP A 91 18.60 11.59 1.90
C ASP A 91 18.45 12.81 2.84
N LEU A 92 17.33 13.51 2.78
CA LEU A 92 17.13 14.77 3.51
C LEU A 92 16.40 14.62 4.85
N LEU A 93 15.56 13.61 5.01
CA LEU A 93 14.78 13.38 6.23
C LEU A 93 15.24 12.14 7.01
N GLY A 94 16.06 11.27 6.42
CA GLY A 94 16.35 9.95 6.96
C GLY A 94 15.11 9.04 6.98
N TYR A 95 14.13 9.31 6.10
CA TYR A 95 12.92 8.49 6.00
C TYR A 95 13.25 7.10 5.48
N GLU A 96 12.79 6.09 6.19
CA GLU A 96 12.94 4.70 5.79
C GLU A 96 11.66 3.93 6.14
N PRO A 97 10.93 3.41 5.12
CA PRO A 97 9.72 2.62 5.37
C PRO A 97 10.06 1.38 6.21
N GLN A 98 9.27 1.11 7.25
CA GLN A 98 9.49 0.03 8.19
C GLN A 98 8.60 -1.19 7.92
N TYR A 99 7.55 -1.02 7.12
CA TYR A 99 6.56 -2.06 6.86
C TYR A 99 6.55 -2.49 5.41
N SER A 100 6.72 -3.79 5.17
CA SER A 100 6.36 -4.38 3.89
C SER A 100 4.84 -4.35 3.69
N LEU A 101 4.37 -4.56 2.45
CA LEU A 101 2.94 -4.67 2.16
C LEU A 101 2.28 -5.76 3.03
N ARG A 102 2.90 -6.93 3.13
CA ARG A 102 2.38 -8.05 3.94
C ARG A 102 2.28 -7.67 5.41
N GLN A 103 3.33 -7.12 5.99
CA GLN A 103 3.33 -6.70 7.41
C GLN A 103 2.25 -5.65 7.70
N GLY A 104 2.08 -4.68 6.81
CA GLY A 104 1.02 -3.69 6.93
C GLY A 104 -0.39 -4.29 6.85
N LEU A 105 -0.60 -5.23 5.93
CA LEU A 105 -1.87 -5.94 5.78
C LEU A 105 -2.18 -6.85 6.97
N GLU A 106 -1.21 -7.60 7.48
CA GLU A 106 -1.36 -8.44 8.67
C GLU A 106 -1.76 -7.60 9.89
N SER A 107 -1.03 -6.49 10.12
CA SER A 107 -1.36 -5.56 11.22
C SER A 107 -2.75 -4.94 11.07
N TYR A 108 -3.17 -4.63 9.84
CA TYR A 108 -4.49 -4.09 9.57
C TYR A 108 -5.58 -5.15 9.77
N TYR A 109 -5.34 -6.39 9.35
CA TYR A 109 -6.26 -7.50 9.54
C TYR A 109 -6.47 -7.81 11.02
N ASP A 110 -5.40 -7.89 11.80
CA ASP A 110 -5.47 -8.07 13.25
C ASP A 110 -6.28 -6.96 13.93
N TRP A 111 -6.07 -5.72 13.51
CA TRP A 111 -6.85 -4.59 14.03
C TRP A 111 -8.33 -4.74 13.67
N LEU A 112 -8.67 -5.10 12.43
CA LEU A 112 -10.06 -5.33 12.01
C LEU A 112 -10.75 -6.42 12.83
N GLN A 113 -10.07 -7.53 13.09
CA GLN A 113 -10.64 -8.63 13.89
C GLN A 113 -10.96 -8.18 15.32
N ASN A 114 -10.16 -7.31 15.89
CA ASN A 114 -10.38 -6.78 17.24
C ASN A 114 -11.48 -5.70 17.33
N GLN A 115 -12.01 -5.22 16.18
CA GLN A 115 -13.13 -4.27 16.13
C GLN A 115 -14.51 -4.98 15.99
N ILE A 116 -14.49 -6.25 15.70
CA ILE A 116 -15.73 -7.04 15.46
C ILE A 116 -16.24 -7.67 16.74
#